data_9f006da195c4b9728c7727135fafa7fc
#
_entry.id   9f006da195c4b9728c7727135fafa7fc
#
_cell.length_a   1.000
_cell.length_b   1.000
_cell.length_c   1.000
_cell.angle_alpha   90.00
_cell.angle_beta   90.00
_cell.angle_gamma   90.00
#
_symmetry.space_group_name_H-M   'P 1'
#
loop_
_entity.id
_entity.type
_entity.pdbx_description
1 polymer ?
#
loop_
_entity_poly.entity_id
_entity_poly.type
_entity_poly.pdbx_seq_one_letter_code
_entity_poly.pdbx_strand_id
1 'polypeptide(L)'
;MKKTIISLIAVIITTTTCAMDHDIDAQQWCRKVTMGWNLGNAFESAGAGWNYEKYAWENIWQQNYNEWETAWGNPKTTQEMLKKVKAEGFNAVRIPVRWVPHADINTMTIDPVWLARVKEVVDWALAEDLMVIINTHHECWLEYYPLYSRKTELTEKLKTLWTNIANAFASYDGRLAFAGTNEVNAKGDWGLTPTDENYAVQNAFNQAFVDAVRATGGNNLHRNLIVQTYRCNPTMGLSHLTVPNDPTERRLSVEFHYYDPYSYCSGTENSYFYWGNAYADKGAITPDGNERSLTSLFLQVRKAWWDKGLGVIIGEYGCSHHYTTADRATQEANQGYYLECLVKEARRHGFAAFVWDNNAFGNGNEKFGIFERNNNMSVGCPFFVEGIRKGSLQEYEATVDYDESDPDVGIGGKVLWEGEEALNWGEGLQLKIAASEFKAFTGSCTLVAYYRQDANASYENLQLNYGDWTQFSCTVEGTPCDGNFSPRSYYGTTGATHITPFTVSGSVLTKLKKSGAVIQGFGVIMTKVVIIDKPNTAISTITNSPTPSRIYNLRGVEVKKPRRGEVYIVGGKKILY
;
A
#
# COMPACT_ATOMS: atom_id res chain seq x y z
N MET A 1 -62.36 47.98 -20.18
CA MET A 1 -61.19 47.51 -19.47
C MET A 1 -61.02 46.03 -19.78
N LYS A 2 -60.12 45.71 -20.71
CA LYS A 2 -59.77 44.30 -21.07
C LYS A 2 -58.61 43.87 -20.20
N LYS A 3 -58.77 42.83 -19.37
CA LYS A 3 -57.71 42.24 -18.59
C LYS A 3 -56.99 41.22 -19.46
N THR A 4 -55.74 41.49 -19.81
CA THR A 4 -54.85 40.54 -20.49
C THR A 4 -54.24 39.63 -19.41
N ILE A 5 -54.53 38.34 -19.48
CA ILE A 5 -53.92 37.30 -18.65
C ILE A 5 -52.65 36.83 -19.39
N ILE A 6 -51.47 37.11 -18.83
CA ILE A 6 -50.21 36.58 -19.31
C ILE A 6 -50.01 35.25 -18.58
N SER A 7 -50.15 34.13 -19.33
CA SER A 7 -49.78 32.81 -18.86
C SER A 7 -48.27 32.64 -18.97
N LEU A 8 -47.59 32.50 -17.82
CA LEU A 8 -46.19 32.16 -17.76
C LEU A 8 -46.07 30.63 -17.94
N ILE A 9 -45.59 30.17 -19.10
CA ILE A 9 -45.24 28.76 -19.32
C ILE A 9 -43.84 28.55 -18.76
N ALA A 10 -43.74 27.87 -17.59
CA ALA A 10 -42.47 27.39 -17.09
C ALA A 10 -42.06 26.16 -17.90
N VAL A 11 -41.07 26.31 -18.73
CA VAL A 11 -40.41 25.16 -19.42
C VAL A 11 -39.51 24.48 -18.37
N ILE A 12 -39.95 23.38 -17.83
CA ILE A 12 -39.11 22.50 -17.04
C ILE A 12 -38.22 21.75 -18.02
N ILE A 13 -36.99 22.20 -18.14
CA ILE A 13 -35.94 21.43 -18.84
C ILE A 13 -35.54 20.31 -17.89
N THR A 14 -36.14 19.14 -18.05
CA THR A 14 -35.61 17.92 -17.45
C THR A 14 -34.35 17.55 -18.22
N THR A 15 -33.19 17.91 -17.68
CA THR A 15 -31.93 17.32 -18.12
C THR A 15 -31.95 15.86 -17.71
N THR A 16 -32.28 14.95 -18.62
CA THR A 16 -31.95 13.53 -18.44
C THR A 16 -30.44 13.44 -18.42
N THR A 17 -29.85 13.37 -17.24
CA THR A 17 -28.46 12.94 -17.09
C THR A 17 -28.41 11.50 -17.56
N CYS A 18 -27.84 11.26 -18.75
CA CYS A 18 -27.50 9.92 -19.18
C CYS A 18 -26.52 9.36 -18.15
N ALA A 19 -26.82 8.20 -17.58
CA ALA A 19 -25.89 7.55 -16.66
C ALA A 19 -24.55 7.30 -17.38
N MET A 20 -23.46 7.47 -16.67
CA MET A 20 -22.12 7.17 -17.18
C MET A 20 -22.03 5.67 -17.49
N ASP A 21 -21.57 5.31 -18.69
CA ASP A 21 -21.31 3.92 -19.00
C ASP A 21 -20.25 3.36 -18.02
N HIS A 22 -20.36 2.08 -17.64
CA HIS A 22 -19.51 1.46 -16.62
C HIS A 22 -19.51 2.19 -15.25
N ASP A 23 -20.66 2.73 -14.85
CA ASP A 23 -20.85 3.44 -13.57
C ASP A 23 -20.85 2.44 -12.41
N ILE A 24 -19.67 2.13 -11.88
CA ILE A 24 -19.42 1.19 -10.79
C ILE A 24 -18.67 1.86 -9.65
N ASP A 25 -18.93 1.43 -8.41
CA ASP A 25 -18.24 1.98 -7.25
C ASP A 25 -16.74 1.59 -7.20
N ALA A 26 -15.98 2.24 -6.32
CA ALA A 26 -14.54 2.06 -6.22
C ALA A 26 -14.12 0.61 -5.90
N GLN A 27 -14.85 -0.06 -5.02
CA GLN A 27 -14.58 -1.46 -4.70
C GLN A 27 -14.92 -2.40 -5.87
N GLN A 28 -16.00 -2.14 -6.57
CA GLN A 28 -16.36 -2.89 -7.77
C GLN A 28 -15.31 -2.67 -8.87
N TRP A 29 -14.81 -1.43 -9.02
CA TRP A 29 -13.75 -1.08 -9.96
C TRP A 29 -12.47 -1.89 -9.64
N CYS A 30 -12.02 -1.88 -8.37
CA CYS A 30 -10.85 -2.63 -7.94
C CYS A 30 -10.99 -4.13 -8.22
N ARG A 31 -12.13 -4.73 -7.88
CA ARG A 31 -12.37 -6.17 -8.10
C ARG A 31 -12.39 -6.58 -9.57
N LYS A 32 -12.71 -5.67 -10.49
CA LYS A 32 -12.65 -5.93 -11.94
C LYS A 32 -11.21 -6.07 -12.44
N VAL A 33 -10.25 -5.42 -11.79
CA VAL A 33 -8.83 -5.55 -12.14
C VAL A 33 -8.31 -6.89 -11.63
N THR A 34 -7.93 -7.76 -12.54
CA THR A 34 -7.33 -9.08 -12.22
C THR A 34 -5.83 -9.06 -12.36
N MET A 35 -5.32 -8.44 -13.42
CA MET A 35 -3.91 -8.23 -13.70
C MET A 35 -3.74 -6.80 -14.22
N GLY A 36 -3.13 -5.93 -13.43
CA GLY A 36 -2.81 -4.56 -13.81
C GLY A 36 -1.35 -4.42 -14.22
N TRP A 37 -1.08 -3.57 -15.21
CA TRP A 37 0.24 -3.29 -15.75
C TRP A 37 0.50 -1.79 -15.78
N ASN A 38 1.72 -1.34 -15.44
CA ASN A 38 2.16 0.03 -15.62
C ASN A 38 2.84 0.22 -16.98
N LEU A 39 2.44 1.23 -17.74
CA LEU A 39 3.19 1.75 -18.87
C LEU A 39 4.32 2.65 -18.35
N GLY A 40 5.25 2.06 -17.58
CA GLY A 40 6.29 2.82 -16.89
C GLY A 40 7.41 3.30 -17.79
N ASN A 41 8.07 4.39 -17.40
CA ASN A 41 9.14 5.08 -18.12
C ASN A 41 8.74 5.58 -19.51
N ALA A 42 7.46 5.91 -19.74
CA ALA A 42 6.96 6.43 -21.00
C ALA A 42 6.48 7.89 -20.84
N PHE A 43 5.23 8.11 -20.43
CA PHE A 43 4.66 9.44 -20.33
C PHE A 43 5.14 10.25 -19.13
N GLU A 44 5.76 9.63 -18.15
CA GLU A 44 6.40 10.29 -17.00
C GLU A 44 7.89 10.54 -17.20
N SER A 45 8.49 10.03 -18.28
CA SER A 45 9.91 10.22 -18.56
C SER A 45 10.25 11.69 -18.84
N ALA A 46 11.48 12.08 -18.60
CA ALA A 46 11.96 13.44 -18.81
C ALA A 46 13.45 13.48 -19.17
N GLY A 47 13.80 14.39 -20.06
CA GLY A 47 15.19 14.63 -20.47
C GLY A 47 15.91 15.72 -19.70
N ALA A 48 15.30 16.32 -18.66
CA ALA A 48 15.86 17.46 -17.94
C ALA A 48 15.75 17.33 -16.44
N GLY A 49 16.69 17.95 -15.71
CA GLY A 49 16.68 18.04 -14.26
C GLY A 49 15.73 19.12 -13.75
N TRP A 50 15.18 18.89 -12.57
CA TRP A 50 14.45 19.90 -11.82
C TRP A 50 15.41 20.78 -11.04
N ASN A 51 15.29 22.11 -11.18
CA ASN A 51 16.05 23.08 -10.40
C ASN A 51 15.23 23.53 -9.18
N TYR A 52 15.69 23.14 -7.98
CA TYR A 52 15.01 23.44 -6.72
C TYR A 52 15.04 24.93 -6.34
N GLU A 53 16.10 25.64 -6.72
CA GLU A 53 16.24 27.07 -6.42
C GLU A 53 15.33 27.92 -7.29
N LYS A 54 15.25 27.57 -8.57
CA LYS A 54 14.42 28.29 -9.56
C LYS A 54 12.98 27.78 -9.60
N TYR A 55 12.69 26.65 -8.96
CA TYR A 55 11.38 26.00 -9.04
C TYR A 55 10.95 25.82 -10.50
N ALA A 56 11.86 25.30 -11.30
CA ALA A 56 11.71 25.16 -12.74
C ALA A 56 12.51 23.98 -13.29
N TRP A 57 12.12 23.49 -14.44
CA TRP A 57 12.91 22.56 -15.22
C TRP A 57 14.05 23.29 -15.92
N GLU A 58 15.29 22.76 -15.81
CA GLU A 58 16.45 23.24 -16.56
C GLU A 58 16.78 22.28 -17.70
N ASN A 59 17.36 22.83 -18.78
CA ASN A 59 17.78 22.08 -19.96
C ASN A 59 16.67 21.19 -20.55
N ILE A 60 15.43 21.69 -20.52
CA ILE A 60 14.30 20.99 -21.12
C ILE A 60 14.68 20.65 -22.56
N TRP A 61 14.69 19.39 -22.89
CA TRP A 61 14.75 18.94 -24.28
C TRP A 61 13.57 19.57 -24.99
N GLN A 62 13.87 20.50 -25.84
CA GLN A 62 12.91 21.34 -26.51
C GLN A 62 11.63 20.55 -26.75
N GLN A 63 10.52 21.02 -26.33
CA GLN A 63 9.16 20.55 -26.46
C GLN A 63 8.89 19.59 -27.65
N ASN A 64 9.74 18.57 -27.80
CA ASN A 64 9.56 17.49 -28.74
C ASN A 64 8.93 16.30 -27.96
N TYR A 65 7.62 16.21 -28.02
CA TYR A 65 6.85 15.21 -27.28
C TYR A 65 7.25 13.77 -27.61
N ASN A 66 7.75 13.51 -28.81
CA ASN A 66 8.27 12.19 -29.16
C ASN A 66 9.55 11.86 -28.39
N GLU A 67 10.38 12.86 -28.09
CA GLU A 67 11.61 12.68 -27.32
C GLU A 67 11.29 12.50 -25.82
N TRP A 68 10.27 13.19 -25.29
CA TRP A 68 9.85 13.01 -23.91
C TRP A 68 9.39 11.58 -23.64
N GLU A 69 8.50 11.04 -24.44
CA GLU A 69 8.00 9.68 -24.31
C GLU A 69 9.10 8.62 -24.43
N THR A 70 10.19 8.95 -25.13
CA THR A 70 11.32 8.03 -25.39
C THR A 70 12.58 8.37 -24.59
N ALA A 71 12.55 9.41 -23.76
CA ALA A 71 13.71 9.98 -23.10
C ALA A 71 14.46 8.98 -22.20
N TRP A 72 13.76 8.02 -21.61
CA TRP A 72 14.33 6.97 -20.76
C TRP A 72 14.51 5.63 -21.48
N GLY A 73 14.58 5.65 -22.83
CA GLY A 73 14.93 4.50 -23.65
C GLY A 73 13.76 3.63 -24.11
N ASN A 74 12.54 4.01 -23.78
CA ASN A 74 11.36 3.36 -24.33
C ASN A 74 11.09 3.77 -25.79
N PRO A 75 10.53 2.89 -26.62
CA PRO A 75 9.99 3.29 -27.89
C PRO A 75 8.68 4.08 -27.71
N LYS A 76 8.27 4.81 -28.74
CA LYS A 76 6.96 5.46 -28.74
C LYS A 76 5.85 4.42 -28.55
N THR A 77 4.94 4.68 -27.63
CA THR A 77 3.81 3.78 -27.32
C THR A 77 2.89 3.63 -28.54
N THR A 78 2.42 2.43 -28.77
CA THR A 78 1.50 2.09 -29.86
C THR A 78 0.30 1.29 -29.34
N GLN A 79 -0.81 1.31 -30.10
CA GLN A 79 -1.97 0.49 -29.77
C GLN A 79 -1.62 -1.01 -29.73
N GLU A 80 -0.72 -1.46 -30.59
CA GLU A 80 -0.29 -2.85 -30.64
C GLU A 80 0.38 -3.30 -29.35
N MET A 81 1.08 -2.41 -28.63
CA MET A 81 1.63 -2.71 -27.32
C MET A 81 0.53 -3.05 -26.32
N LEU A 82 -0.55 -2.28 -26.30
CA LEU A 82 -1.70 -2.52 -25.41
C LEU A 82 -2.43 -3.82 -25.76
N LYS A 83 -2.57 -4.14 -27.05
CA LYS A 83 -3.10 -5.43 -27.52
C LYS A 83 -2.27 -6.60 -27.04
N LYS A 84 -0.94 -6.50 -27.08
CA LYS A 84 -0.04 -7.54 -26.60
C LYS A 84 -0.15 -7.74 -25.08
N VAL A 85 -0.20 -6.64 -24.31
CA VAL A 85 -0.42 -6.69 -22.86
C VAL A 85 -1.76 -7.37 -22.55
N LYS A 86 -2.83 -6.99 -23.26
CA LYS A 86 -4.14 -7.65 -23.12
C LYS A 86 -4.09 -9.14 -23.47
N ALA A 87 -3.38 -9.51 -24.52
CA ALA A 87 -3.24 -10.91 -24.98
C ALA A 87 -2.54 -11.78 -23.93
N GLU A 88 -1.63 -11.20 -23.11
CA GLU A 88 -0.99 -11.88 -21.99
C GLU A 88 -1.87 -11.99 -20.74
N GLY A 89 -3.12 -11.49 -20.79
CA GLY A 89 -4.11 -11.63 -19.74
C GLY A 89 -4.27 -10.40 -18.83
N PHE A 90 -3.51 -9.35 -19.04
CA PHE A 90 -3.71 -8.09 -18.32
C PHE A 90 -5.01 -7.43 -18.75
N ASN A 91 -5.78 -6.93 -17.80
CA ASN A 91 -7.06 -6.29 -18.07
C ASN A 91 -7.14 -4.84 -17.54
N ALA A 92 -6.03 -4.32 -17.06
CA ALA A 92 -5.94 -2.93 -16.62
C ALA A 92 -4.55 -2.35 -16.92
N VAL A 93 -4.51 -1.04 -17.19
CA VAL A 93 -3.27 -0.29 -17.38
C VAL A 93 -3.28 0.97 -16.54
N ARG A 94 -2.17 1.22 -15.82
CA ARG A 94 -1.85 2.52 -15.23
C ARG A 94 -0.89 3.22 -16.17
N ILE A 95 -1.23 4.42 -16.56
CA ILE A 95 -0.46 5.28 -17.46
C ILE A 95 0.09 6.43 -16.60
N PRO A 96 1.31 6.32 -16.08
CA PRO A 96 1.96 7.43 -15.40
C PRO A 96 2.13 8.61 -16.35
N VAL A 97 1.73 9.82 -15.94
CA VAL A 97 1.81 11.01 -16.79
C VAL A 97 2.46 12.16 -16.04
N ARG A 98 3.51 12.73 -16.63
CA ARG A 98 4.07 14.01 -16.23
C ARG A 98 3.42 15.11 -17.05
N TRP A 99 2.72 16.03 -16.39
CA TRP A 99 1.99 17.11 -17.06
C TRP A 99 2.83 18.37 -17.19
N VAL A 100 3.58 18.69 -16.14
CA VAL A 100 4.58 19.75 -16.17
C VAL A 100 5.95 19.07 -16.41
N PRO A 101 6.67 19.40 -17.47
CA PRO A 101 6.76 20.66 -18.22
C PRO A 101 5.89 20.80 -19.48
N HIS A 102 4.94 19.93 -19.75
CA HIS A 102 3.99 20.06 -20.87
C HIS A 102 2.80 20.98 -20.55
N ALA A 103 2.86 21.70 -19.45
CA ALA A 103 1.90 22.72 -19.07
C ALA A 103 2.64 24.00 -18.63
N ASP A 104 2.01 25.14 -18.80
CA ASP A 104 2.51 26.37 -18.20
C ASP A 104 2.40 26.30 -16.67
N ILE A 105 3.52 26.41 -15.97
CA ILE A 105 3.56 26.22 -14.51
C ILE A 105 2.81 27.28 -13.71
N ASN A 106 2.49 28.44 -14.32
CA ASN A 106 1.75 29.49 -13.64
C ASN A 106 0.23 29.37 -13.85
N THR A 107 -0.19 28.97 -15.05
CA THR A 107 -1.59 28.88 -15.45
C THR A 107 -2.11 27.45 -15.46
N MET A 108 -1.23 26.44 -15.36
CA MET A 108 -1.53 25.01 -15.52
C MET A 108 -2.30 24.67 -16.81
N THR A 109 -2.13 25.51 -17.82
CA THR A 109 -2.67 25.26 -19.17
C THR A 109 -1.82 24.20 -19.86
N ILE A 110 -2.42 23.04 -20.13
CA ILE A 110 -1.75 21.90 -20.74
C ILE A 110 -1.59 22.15 -22.24
N ASP A 111 -0.41 21.83 -22.77
CA ASP A 111 -0.19 21.88 -24.22
C ASP A 111 -1.16 20.93 -24.95
N PRO A 112 -1.90 21.40 -25.91
CA PRO A 112 -2.92 20.62 -26.62
C PRO A 112 -2.35 19.41 -27.36
N VAL A 113 -1.09 19.47 -27.82
CA VAL A 113 -0.44 18.34 -28.50
C VAL A 113 -0.15 17.22 -27.52
N TRP A 114 0.39 17.56 -26.33
CA TRP A 114 0.62 16.58 -25.26
C TRP A 114 -0.69 15.97 -24.77
N LEU A 115 -1.69 16.80 -24.49
CA LEU A 115 -3.00 16.33 -24.06
C LEU A 115 -3.64 15.39 -25.10
N ALA A 116 -3.56 15.74 -26.38
CA ALA A 116 -4.07 14.88 -27.46
C ALA A 116 -3.33 13.53 -27.49
N ARG A 117 -2.00 13.54 -27.24
CA ARG A 117 -1.20 12.31 -27.21
C ARG A 117 -1.57 11.40 -26.04
N VAL A 118 -1.75 11.96 -24.83
CA VAL A 118 -2.22 11.18 -23.67
C VAL A 118 -3.60 10.60 -23.94
N LYS A 119 -4.52 11.39 -24.50
CA LYS A 119 -5.87 10.93 -24.87
C LYS A 119 -5.81 9.79 -25.89
N GLU A 120 -4.96 9.87 -26.89
CA GLU A 120 -4.80 8.82 -27.91
C GLU A 120 -4.45 7.47 -27.27
N VAL A 121 -3.54 7.44 -26.28
CA VAL A 121 -3.15 6.19 -25.62
C VAL A 121 -4.25 5.68 -24.67
N VAL A 122 -4.95 6.58 -23.98
CA VAL A 122 -6.13 6.22 -23.18
C VAL A 122 -7.24 5.64 -24.07
N ASP A 123 -7.49 6.25 -25.25
CA ASP A 123 -8.49 5.77 -26.20
C ASP A 123 -8.14 4.37 -26.72
N TRP A 124 -6.87 4.10 -27.01
CA TRP A 124 -6.41 2.76 -27.39
C TRP A 124 -6.60 1.74 -26.26
N ALA A 125 -6.29 2.11 -25.01
CA ALA A 125 -6.49 1.23 -23.87
C ALA A 125 -7.97 0.87 -23.66
N LEU A 126 -8.85 1.85 -23.75
CA LEU A 126 -10.30 1.64 -23.64
C LEU A 126 -10.87 0.84 -24.82
N ALA A 127 -10.33 1.02 -26.03
CA ALA A 127 -10.70 0.24 -27.21
C ALA A 127 -10.33 -1.25 -27.07
N GLU A 128 -9.27 -1.57 -26.33
CA GLU A 128 -8.88 -2.93 -25.98
C GLU A 128 -9.61 -3.45 -24.71
N ASP A 129 -10.64 -2.75 -24.24
CA ASP A 129 -11.41 -3.08 -23.04
C ASP A 129 -10.53 -3.25 -21.80
N LEU A 130 -9.61 -2.31 -21.59
CA LEU A 130 -8.80 -2.21 -20.37
C LEU A 130 -9.44 -1.23 -19.37
N MET A 131 -9.34 -1.53 -18.08
CA MET A 131 -9.51 -0.54 -17.03
C MET A 131 -8.28 0.39 -17.05
N VAL A 132 -8.47 1.69 -16.89
CA VAL A 132 -7.38 2.68 -17.08
C VAL A 132 -7.25 3.58 -15.86
N ILE A 133 -6.01 3.84 -15.44
CA ILE A 133 -5.65 4.89 -14.49
C ILE A 133 -4.73 5.88 -15.20
N ILE A 134 -5.00 7.16 -15.07
CA ILE A 134 -4.02 8.24 -15.33
C ILE A 134 -3.76 9.00 -14.02
N ASN A 135 -2.54 9.50 -13.85
CA ASN A 135 -2.15 10.25 -12.64
C ASN A 135 -1.40 11.54 -12.96
N THR A 136 -0.93 12.23 -11.92
CA THR A 136 0.22 13.14 -12.01
C THR A 136 1.44 12.40 -11.43
N HIS A 137 2.52 12.30 -12.22
CA HIS A 137 3.68 11.46 -11.89
C HIS A 137 4.99 12.24 -12.04
N HIS A 138 5.85 12.15 -11.03
CA HIS A 138 7.12 12.88 -10.97
C HIS A 138 6.96 14.41 -11.12
N GLU A 139 5.87 14.94 -10.59
CA GLU A 139 5.59 16.38 -10.58
C GLU A 139 6.43 17.09 -9.50
N CYS A 140 7.72 17.25 -9.77
CA CYS A 140 8.71 17.76 -8.79
C CYS A 140 8.30 19.12 -8.19
N TRP A 141 7.57 19.94 -8.94
CA TRP A 141 7.05 21.25 -8.50
C TRP A 141 6.07 21.12 -7.31
N LEU A 142 5.42 19.98 -7.16
CA LEU A 142 4.47 19.62 -6.11
C LEU A 142 5.08 18.62 -5.14
N GLU A 143 5.53 17.47 -5.66
CA GLU A 143 5.92 16.29 -4.88
C GLU A 143 7.07 16.55 -3.93
N TYR A 144 8.00 17.47 -4.29
CA TYR A 144 9.16 17.78 -3.47
C TYR A 144 8.93 18.85 -2.40
N TYR A 145 7.71 19.43 -2.38
CA TYR A 145 7.41 20.55 -1.48
C TYR A 145 6.16 20.34 -0.60
N PRO A 146 6.02 19.20 0.10
CA PRO A 146 4.92 18.99 1.05
C PRO A 146 5.16 19.81 2.34
N LEU A 147 5.15 21.16 2.23
CA LEU A 147 5.47 22.12 3.28
C LEU A 147 4.32 23.10 3.50
N TYR A 148 4.04 23.47 4.75
CA TYR A 148 3.00 24.46 5.06
C TYR A 148 3.20 25.79 4.35
N SER A 149 4.46 26.22 4.18
CA SER A 149 4.81 27.45 3.48
C SER A 149 4.44 27.46 1.99
N ARG A 150 4.30 26.28 1.39
CA ARG A 150 3.95 26.12 -0.03
C ARG A 150 2.53 25.58 -0.24
N LYS A 151 1.88 25.09 0.82
CA LYS A 151 0.61 24.39 0.77
C LYS A 151 -0.46 25.13 -0.03
N THR A 152 -0.72 26.40 0.28
CA THR A 152 -1.80 27.18 -0.37
C THR A 152 -1.54 27.34 -1.87
N GLU A 153 -0.34 27.73 -2.25
CA GLU A 153 0.05 27.88 -3.67
C GLU A 153 -0.07 26.56 -4.43
N LEU A 154 0.48 25.47 -3.85
CA LEU A 154 0.54 24.19 -4.54
C LEU A 154 -0.83 23.51 -4.64
N THR A 155 -1.69 23.64 -3.63
CA THR A 155 -3.07 23.13 -3.72
C THR A 155 -3.89 23.85 -4.78
N GLU A 156 -3.75 25.16 -4.93
CA GLU A 156 -4.47 25.92 -5.98
C GLU A 156 -3.95 25.57 -7.39
N LYS A 157 -2.64 25.41 -7.56
CA LYS A 157 -2.06 24.92 -8.81
C LYS A 157 -2.53 23.51 -9.15
N LEU A 158 -2.54 22.60 -8.17
CA LEU A 158 -3.01 21.23 -8.35
C LEU A 158 -4.50 21.19 -8.73
N LYS A 159 -5.34 22.00 -8.08
CA LYS A 159 -6.76 22.15 -8.44
C LYS A 159 -6.92 22.60 -9.89
N THR A 160 -6.14 23.60 -10.30
CA THR A 160 -6.22 24.12 -11.67
C THR A 160 -5.80 23.07 -12.69
N LEU A 161 -4.70 22.35 -12.43
CA LEU A 161 -4.22 21.26 -13.29
C LEU A 161 -5.28 20.15 -13.40
N TRP A 162 -5.82 19.67 -12.27
CA TRP A 162 -6.81 18.61 -12.28
C TRP A 162 -8.16 19.05 -12.87
N THR A 163 -8.54 20.33 -12.73
CA THR A 163 -9.70 20.89 -13.44
C THR A 163 -9.51 20.80 -14.95
N ASN A 164 -8.33 21.14 -15.46
CA ASN A 164 -8.01 21.05 -16.88
C ASN A 164 -8.01 19.60 -17.39
N ILE A 165 -7.37 18.69 -16.65
CA ILE A 165 -7.37 17.26 -16.96
C ILE A 165 -8.81 16.70 -16.91
N ALA A 166 -9.55 16.93 -15.84
CA ALA A 166 -10.90 16.41 -15.66
C ALA A 166 -11.87 16.89 -16.76
N ASN A 167 -11.78 18.15 -17.17
CA ASN A 167 -12.57 18.68 -18.28
C ASN A 167 -12.20 18.02 -19.62
N ALA A 168 -10.91 17.76 -19.85
CA ALA A 168 -10.45 17.12 -21.08
C ALA A 168 -10.96 15.67 -21.22
N PHE A 169 -11.19 14.98 -20.10
CA PHE A 169 -11.67 13.60 -20.05
C PHE A 169 -13.14 13.48 -19.57
N ALA A 170 -13.90 14.56 -19.55
CA ALA A 170 -15.25 14.60 -18.98
C ALA A 170 -16.24 13.61 -19.62
N SER A 171 -16.08 13.30 -20.90
CA SER A 171 -16.94 12.38 -21.65
C SER A 171 -16.55 10.90 -21.52
N TYR A 172 -15.40 10.61 -20.90
CA TYR A 172 -14.92 9.23 -20.76
C TYR A 172 -15.73 8.46 -19.73
N ASP A 173 -15.92 7.16 -19.95
CA ASP A 173 -16.71 6.29 -19.09
C ASP A 173 -16.01 5.89 -17.76
N GLY A 174 -16.68 5.10 -16.94
CA GLY A 174 -16.21 4.71 -15.61
C GLY A 174 -15.05 3.73 -15.58
N ARG A 175 -14.56 3.25 -16.74
CA ARG A 175 -13.34 2.45 -16.81
C ARG A 175 -12.10 3.31 -16.59
N LEU A 176 -12.15 4.61 -16.91
CA LEU A 176 -11.08 5.56 -16.62
C LEU A 176 -11.21 6.12 -15.20
N ALA A 177 -10.22 5.88 -14.36
CA ALA A 177 -10.05 6.46 -13.03
C ALA A 177 -8.90 7.47 -13.00
N PHE A 178 -8.96 8.43 -12.08
CA PHE A 178 -7.92 9.44 -11.89
C PHE A 178 -7.20 9.24 -10.55
N ALA A 179 -5.87 9.38 -10.55
CA ALA A 179 -5.04 9.33 -9.37
C ALA A 179 -4.34 10.67 -9.13
N GLY A 180 -4.57 11.27 -7.95
CA GLY A 180 -4.33 12.68 -7.69
C GLY A 180 -2.88 13.12 -7.70
N THR A 181 -2.00 12.31 -7.17
CA THR A 181 -0.55 12.51 -7.09
C THR A 181 0.19 11.20 -7.37
N ASN A 182 1.49 11.14 -7.07
CA ASN A 182 2.25 9.90 -7.03
C ASN A 182 2.99 9.80 -5.69
N GLU A 183 4.29 9.73 -5.68
CA GLU A 183 5.13 9.53 -4.49
C GLU A 183 5.61 10.87 -3.91
N VAL A 184 4.70 11.64 -3.34
CA VAL A 184 5.05 12.91 -2.68
C VAL A 184 6.06 12.67 -1.57
N ASN A 185 7.23 13.29 -1.69
CA ASN A 185 8.38 13.07 -0.84
C ASN A 185 9.22 14.35 -0.72
N ALA A 186 9.35 14.89 0.49
CA ALA A 186 10.06 16.13 0.74
C ALA A 186 11.45 16.13 0.11
N LYS A 187 11.72 17.12 -0.75
CA LYS A 187 12.96 17.29 -1.54
C LYS A 187 13.32 16.11 -2.46
N GLY A 188 12.44 15.15 -2.65
CA GLY A 188 12.76 13.89 -3.34
C GLY A 188 13.79 13.03 -2.59
N ASP A 189 14.02 13.32 -1.31
CA ASP A 189 15.03 12.63 -0.51
C ASP A 189 14.38 11.57 0.38
N TRP A 190 14.58 10.31 0.02
CA TRP A 190 14.06 9.15 0.73
C TRP A 190 14.72 8.94 2.11
N GLY A 191 15.90 9.50 2.33
CA GLY A 191 16.61 9.44 3.61
C GLY A 191 16.06 10.40 4.67
N LEU A 192 15.21 11.36 4.28
CA LEU A 192 14.62 12.30 5.24
C LEU A 192 13.52 11.60 6.05
N THR A 193 13.54 11.83 7.36
CA THR A 193 12.42 11.42 8.23
C THR A 193 11.23 12.33 7.94
N PRO A 194 10.06 11.77 7.57
CA PRO A 194 8.84 12.55 7.37
C PRO A 194 8.38 13.24 8.66
N THR A 195 7.71 14.36 8.51
CA THR A 195 7.14 15.14 9.61
C THR A 195 5.62 15.20 9.51
N ASP A 196 4.94 15.58 10.59
CA ASP A 196 3.47 15.79 10.60
C ASP A 196 3.04 16.82 9.54
N GLU A 197 3.91 17.80 9.24
CA GLU A 197 3.70 18.76 8.16
C GLU A 197 3.58 18.08 6.80
N ASN A 198 4.48 17.14 6.51
CA ASN A 198 4.50 16.46 5.22
C ASN A 198 3.22 15.64 5.01
N TYR A 199 2.76 14.92 6.03
CA TYR A 199 1.51 14.17 5.98
C TYR A 199 0.29 15.08 5.84
N ALA A 200 0.24 16.18 6.59
CA ALA A 200 -0.86 17.13 6.54
C ALA A 200 -0.98 17.82 5.18
N VAL A 201 0.15 18.11 4.54
CA VAL A 201 0.17 18.73 3.20
C VAL A 201 -0.21 17.72 2.11
N GLN A 202 0.25 16.45 2.20
CA GLN A 202 -0.25 15.40 1.30
C GLN A 202 -1.76 15.21 1.41
N ASN A 203 -2.31 15.19 2.62
CA ASN A 203 -3.76 15.11 2.82
C ASN A 203 -4.50 16.32 2.19
N ALA A 204 -3.88 17.51 2.24
CA ALA A 204 -4.44 18.69 1.58
C ALA A 204 -4.39 18.59 0.04
N PHE A 205 -3.35 17.99 -0.53
CA PHE A 205 -3.29 17.71 -1.96
C PHE A 205 -4.39 16.72 -2.38
N ASN A 206 -4.60 15.66 -1.61
CA ASN A 206 -5.68 14.71 -1.85
C ASN A 206 -7.06 15.37 -1.84
N GLN A 207 -7.34 16.25 -0.87
CA GLN A 207 -8.60 16.99 -0.82
C GLN A 207 -8.74 17.94 -2.01
N ALA A 208 -7.68 18.68 -2.34
CA ALA A 208 -7.67 19.62 -3.47
C ALA A 208 -7.95 18.92 -4.82
N PHE A 209 -7.40 17.74 -5.01
CA PHE A 209 -7.66 16.90 -6.18
C PHE A 209 -9.14 16.48 -6.26
N VAL A 210 -9.69 15.94 -5.19
CA VAL A 210 -11.10 15.50 -5.14
C VAL A 210 -12.03 16.69 -5.43
N ASP A 211 -11.83 17.82 -4.77
CA ASP A 211 -12.63 19.04 -4.97
C ASP A 211 -12.59 19.50 -6.44
N ALA A 212 -11.40 19.54 -7.03
CA ALA A 212 -11.21 20.00 -8.39
C ALA A 212 -11.96 19.13 -9.40
N VAL A 213 -11.82 17.80 -9.30
CA VAL A 213 -12.47 16.88 -10.23
C VAL A 213 -13.98 16.91 -10.06
N ARG A 214 -14.50 16.88 -8.84
CA ARG A 214 -15.95 16.93 -8.56
C ARG A 214 -16.60 18.24 -9.04
N ALA A 215 -15.89 19.35 -8.93
CA ALA A 215 -16.38 20.65 -9.39
C ALA A 215 -16.62 20.73 -10.91
N THR A 216 -16.00 19.87 -11.71
CA THR A 216 -16.20 19.84 -13.18
C THR A 216 -17.53 19.21 -13.59
N GLY A 217 -18.21 18.47 -12.70
CA GLY A 217 -19.54 17.90 -12.97
C GLY A 217 -19.56 16.75 -13.99
N GLY A 218 -20.73 16.47 -14.56
CA GLY A 218 -20.89 15.41 -15.58
C GLY A 218 -20.44 14.03 -15.06
N ASN A 219 -19.76 13.24 -15.90
CA ASN A 219 -19.23 11.92 -15.53
C ASN A 219 -18.22 11.99 -14.38
N ASN A 220 -17.57 13.13 -14.19
CA ASN A 220 -16.59 13.31 -13.12
C ASN A 220 -17.22 13.36 -11.71
N LEU A 221 -18.54 13.58 -11.61
CA LEU A 221 -19.26 13.39 -10.33
C LEU A 221 -19.22 11.94 -9.85
N HIS A 222 -19.23 10.99 -10.79
CA HIS A 222 -19.27 9.55 -10.50
C HIS A 222 -17.95 8.82 -10.77
N ARG A 223 -16.96 9.50 -11.34
CA ARG A 223 -15.65 8.92 -11.64
C ARG A 223 -14.95 8.44 -10.37
N ASN A 224 -14.36 7.24 -10.42
CA ASN A 224 -13.54 6.75 -9.32
C ASN A 224 -12.26 7.57 -9.23
N LEU A 225 -11.98 8.09 -8.04
CA LEU A 225 -10.81 8.90 -7.73
C LEU A 225 -9.90 8.15 -6.76
N ILE A 226 -8.61 8.32 -6.95
CA ILE A 226 -7.58 7.57 -6.24
C ILE A 226 -6.70 8.58 -5.52
N VAL A 227 -6.62 8.46 -4.18
CA VAL A 227 -5.81 9.33 -3.33
C VAL A 227 -4.62 8.56 -2.76
N GLN A 228 -3.48 9.21 -2.68
CA GLN A 228 -2.22 8.58 -2.33
C GLN A 228 -1.88 8.74 -0.86
N THR A 229 -1.27 7.73 -0.29
CA THR A 229 -0.56 7.85 0.98
C THR A 229 0.76 8.62 0.78
N TYR A 230 1.30 9.23 1.82
CA TYR A 230 2.60 9.88 1.71
C TYR A 230 3.67 8.87 1.31
N ARG A 231 4.50 9.19 0.29
CA ARG A 231 5.47 8.28 -0.35
C ARG A 231 4.83 7.02 -0.95
N CYS A 232 3.53 7.02 -1.16
CA CYS A 232 2.77 5.80 -1.45
C CYS A 232 3.07 4.66 -0.48
N ASN A 233 3.50 4.96 0.74
CA ASN A 233 3.86 3.98 1.74
C ASN A 233 2.63 3.53 2.53
N PRO A 234 2.31 2.22 2.58
CA PRO A 234 1.10 1.72 3.24
C PRO A 234 1.12 1.96 4.75
N THR A 235 2.24 1.78 5.43
CA THR A 235 2.35 1.96 6.89
C THR A 235 2.17 3.42 7.29
N MET A 236 2.75 4.36 6.53
CA MET A 236 2.52 5.79 6.72
C MET A 236 1.05 6.15 6.47
N GLY A 237 0.43 5.54 5.46
CA GLY A 237 -0.99 5.71 5.17
C GLY A 237 -1.88 5.23 6.29
N LEU A 238 -1.62 4.06 6.85
CA LEU A 238 -2.37 3.52 8.00
C LEU A 238 -2.35 4.45 9.21
N SER A 239 -1.25 5.19 9.40
CA SER A 239 -1.06 6.08 10.55
C SER A 239 -1.49 7.52 10.30
N HIS A 240 -1.37 8.04 9.07
CA HIS A 240 -1.44 9.49 8.81
C HIS A 240 -2.40 9.91 7.70
N LEU A 241 -2.95 8.98 6.90
CA LEU A 241 -3.91 9.35 5.86
C LEU A 241 -5.22 9.85 6.49
N THR A 242 -5.59 11.07 6.11
CA THR A 242 -6.95 11.57 6.29
C THR A 242 -7.69 11.40 4.97
N VAL A 243 -8.69 10.53 4.95
CA VAL A 243 -9.50 10.31 3.75
C VAL A 243 -10.23 11.61 3.40
N PRO A 244 -10.12 12.11 2.16
CA PRO A 244 -10.81 13.34 1.76
C PRO A 244 -12.32 13.21 1.88
N ASN A 245 -12.96 14.36 2.11
CA ASN A 245 -14.40 14.45 1.96
C ASN A 245 -14.75 14.41 0.46
N ASP A 246 -15.57 13.46 0.08
CA ASP A 246 -16.09 13.34 -1.30
C ASP A 246 -17.62 13.44 -1.25
N PRO A 247 -18.27 14.38 -1.97
CA PRO A 247 -19.72 14.46 -2.02
C PRO A 247 -20.37 13.24 -2.69
N THR A 248 -19.60 12.41 -3.40
CA THR A 248 -20.10 11.20 -4.05
C THR A 248 -19.62 9.96 -3.30
N GLU A 249 -20.53 9.29 -2.64
CA GLU A 249 -20.22 8.12 -1.83
C GLU A 249 -19.59 6.98 -2.65
N ARG A 250 -18.69 6.24 -2.01
CA ARG A 250 -18.08 4.99 -2.53
C ARG A 250 -17.29 5.17 -3.85
N ARG A 251 -16.75 6.37 -4.11
CA ARG A 251 -15.99 6.69 -5.33
C ARG A 251 -14.51 6.97 -5.07
N LEU A 252 -14.05 6.77 -3.83
CA LEU A 252 -12.64 6.92 -3.48
C LEU A 252 -11.95 5.57 -3.32
N SER A 253 -10.73 5.52 -3.81
CA SER A 253 -9.75 4.47 -3.54
C SER A 253 -8.51 5.08 -2.89
N VAL A 254 -7.82 4.29 -2.06
CA VAL A 254 -6.52 4.64 -1.50
C VAL A 254 -5.45 3.87 -2.26
N GLU A 255 -4.42 4.58 -2.71
CA GLU A 255 -3.27 3.99 -3.41
C GLU A 255 -2.05 3.98 -2.50
N PHE A 256 -1.34 2.85 -2.55
CA PHE A 256 0.02 2.70 -2.05
C PHE A 256 0.85 1.88 -3.05
N HIS A 257 2.17 1.91 -2.90
CA HIS A 257 3.11 1.09 -3.66
C HIS A 257 3.69 0.01 -2.76
N TYR A 258 4.09 -1.12 -3.34
CA TYR A 258 4.59 -2.24 -2.58
C TYR A 258 5.87 -2.82 -3.20
N TYR A 259 7.00 -2.38 -2.68
CA TYR A 259 8.33 -2.87 -3.01
C TYR A 259 9.02 -3.46 -1.75
N ASP A 260 8.21 -4.13 -0.92
CA ASP A 260 8.68 -4.70 0.33
C ASP A 260 8.84 -6.22 0.26
N PRO A 261 9.87 -6.77 0.93
CA PRO A 261 10.92 -6.02 1.61
C PRO A 261 11.90 -5.38 0.60
N TYR A 262 12.29 -4.13 0.85
CA TYR A 262 13.18 -3.38 -0.04
C TYR A 262 14.52 -4.10 -0.25
N SER A 263 15.03 -4.78 0.78
CA SER A 263 16.23 -5.62 0.73
C SER A 263 16.13 -6.76 -0.29
N TYR A 264 14.94 -7.14 -0.72
CA TYR A 264 14.70 -8.11 -1.79
C TYR A 264 14.33 -7.43 -3.11
N CYS A 265 13.48 -6.40 -3.07
CA CYS A 265 12.90 -5.81 -4.28
C CYS A 265 13.81 -4.83 -5.01
N SER A 266 14.81 -4.25 -4.32
CA SER A 266 15.58 -3.11 -4.86
C SER A 266 16.60 -3.47 -5.95
N GLY A 267 17.14 -4.70 -5.96
CA GLY A 267 18.21 -5.12 -6.88
C GLY A 267 19.54 -4.37 -6.65
N THR A 268 19.76 -3.80 -5.46
CA THR A 268 21.03 -3.17 -5.06
C THR A 268 22.11 -4.21 -4.72
N GLU A 269 23.34 -3.76 -4.48
CA GLU A 269 24.47 -4.65 -4.08
C GLU A 269 24.18 -5.47 -2.81
N ASN A 270 23.32 -4.95 -1.92
CA ASN A 270 22.92 -5.61 -0.68
C ASN A 270 21.60 -6.37 -0.80
N SER A 271 21.06 -6.57 -2.00
CA SER A 271 19.81 -7.31 -2.19
C SER A 271 19.97 -8.79 -1.88
N TYR A 272 18.93 -9.34 -1.27
CA TYR A 272 18.79 -10.78 -1.09
C TYR A 272 18.21 -11.42 -2.35
N PHE A 273 18.62 -12.67 -2.62
CA PHE A 273 18.18 -13.38 -3.83
C PHE A 273 16.92 -14.21 -3.65
N TYR A 274 16.48 -14.40 -2.40
CA TYR A 274 15.31 -15.22 -2.08
C TYR A 274 14.40 -14.52 -1.09
N TRP A 275 13.12 -14.78 -1.26
CA TRP A 275 12.05 -14.33 -0.38
C TRP A 275 11.11 -15.49 -0.07
N GLY A 276 10.54 -15.46 1.14
CA GLY A 276 9.44 -16.33 1.56
C GLY A 276 9.86 -17.63 2.22
N ASN A 277 8.97 -18.16 3.06
CA ASN A 277 9.20 -19.38 3.82
C ASN A 277 9.37 -20.62 2.93
N ALA A 278 8.78 -20.60 1.72
CA ALA A 278 8.96 -21.67 0.74
C ALA A 278 10.42 -21.85 0.27
N TYR A 279 11.27 -20.87 0.51
CA TYR A 279 12.69 -20.86 0.14
C TYR A 279 13.61 -20.72 1.35
N ALA A 280 13.11 -20.99 2.56
CA ALA A 280 13.87 -20.83 3.81
C ALA A 280 15.15 -21.67 3.92
N ASP A 281 15.25 -22.73 3.12
CA ASP A 281 16.45 -23.59 3.00
C ASP A 281 17.55 -22.98 2.11
N LYS A 282 17.26 -21.86 1.42
CA LYS A 282 18.23 -21.20 0.54
C LYS A 282 19.09 -20.21 1.33
N GLY A 283 20.36 -20.10 0.94
CA GLY A 283 21.21 -19.01 1.40
C GLY A 283 20.75 -17.65 0.85
N ALA A 284 21.09 -16.55 1.53
CA ALA A 284 20.74 -15.20 1.12
C ALA A 284 19.21 -14.94 0.95
N ILE A 285 18.41 -15.56 1.84
CA ILE A 285 17.01 -15.22 2.02
C ILE A 285 16.88 -13.92 2.81
N THR A 286 15.96 -13.04 2.37
CA THR A 286 15.71 -11.79 3.10
C THR A 286 15.14 -12.04 4.49
N PRO A 287 15.68 -11.38 5.53
CA PRO A 287 15.15 -11.47 6.89
C PRO A 287 13.94 -10.54 7.13
N ASP A 288 13.71 -9.56 6.25
CA ASP A 288 12.88 -8.38 6.54
C ASP A 288 11.40 -8.59 6.22
N GLY A 289 11.00 -9.78 5.76
CA GLY A 289 9.61 -10.08 5.48
C GLY A 289 9.42 -11.35 4.67
N ASN A 290 8.23 -11.90 4.75
CA ASN A 290 7.82 -13.14 4.09
C ASN A 290 6.32 -13.09 3.79
N GLU A 291 5.72 -14.23 3.42
CA GLU A 291 4.29 -14.36 3.12
C GLU A 291 3.41 -13.85 4.26
N ARG A 292 3.83 -14.08 5.51
CA ARG A 292 3.09 -13.67 6.70
C ARG A 292 3.07 -12.15 6.86
N SER A 293 4.22 -11.48 6.66
CA SER A 293 4.31 -10.01 6.72
C SER A 293 3.42 -9.36 5.65
N LEU A 294 3.41 -9.93 4.44
CA LEU A 294 2.55 -9.50 3.34
C LEU A 294 1.06 -9.62 3.72
N THR A 295 0.63 -10.79 4.19
CA THR A 295 -0.74 -11.05 4.61
C THR A 295 -1.16 -10.14 5.75
N SER A 296 -0.32 -9.95 6.76
CA SER A 296 -0.60 -9.07 7.89
C SER A 296 -0.81 -7.63 7.46
N LEU A 297 0.06 -7.09 6.61
CA LEU A 297 -0.07 -5.72 6.11
C LEU A 297 -1.37 -5.54 5.30
N PHE A 298 -1.66 -6.47 4.36
CA PHE A 298 -2.84 -6.33 3.51
C PHE A 298 -4.14 -6.46 4.31
N LEU A 299 -4.10 -7.21 5.40
CA LEU A 299 -5.19 -7.27 6.35
C LEU A 299 -5.41 -5.94 7.08
N GLN A 300 -4.34 -5.30 7.55
CA GLN A 300 -4.43 -3.98 8.18
C GLN A 300 -4.99 -2.94 7.21
N VAL A 301 -4.50 -2.95 5.96
CA VAL A 301 -5.01 -2.11 4.86
C VAL A 301 -6.50 -2.37 4.60
N ARG A 302 -6.93 -3.65 4.57
CA ARG A 302 -8.34 -4.01 4.43
C ARG A 302 -9.19 -3.41 5.53
N LYS A 303 -8.82 -3.62 6.79
CA LYS A 303 -9.55 -3.08 7.96
C LYS A 303 -9.59 -1.56 7.98
N ALA A 304 -8.48 -0.92 7.57
CA ALA A 304 -8.38 0.54 7.61
C ALA A 304 -9.20 1.21 6.51
N TRP A 305 -9.28 0.64 5.32
CA TRP A 305 -9.85 1.31 4.15
C TRP A 305 -10.96 0.51 3.46
N TRP A 306 -10.71 -0.74 3.08
CA TRP A 306 -11.69 -1.56 2.34
C TRP A 306 -12.99 -1.78 3.12
N ASP A 307 -12.90 -2.21 4.36
CA ASP A 307 -14.07 -2.47 5.21
C ASP A 307 -14.83 -1.18 5.59
N LYS A 308 -14.26 -0.02 5.27
CA LYS A 308 -14.91 1.30 5.37
C LYS A 308 -15.52 1.78 4.04
N GLY A 309 -15.54 0.93 3.02
CA GLY A 309 -16.17 1.22 1.73
C GLY A 309 -15.26 1.90 0.69
N LEU A 310 -13.97 2.06 0.99
CA LEU A 310 -12.99 2.58 0.03
C LEU A 310 -12.49 1.46 -0.88
N GLY A 311 -12.14 1.78 -2.14
CA GLY A 311 -11.30 0.92 -2.95
C GLY A 311 -9.86 0.93 -2.44
N VAL A 312 -9.08 -0.08 -2.82
CA VAL A 312 -7.64 -0.14 -2.51
C VAL A 312 -6.87 -0.51 -3.76
N ILE A 313 -5.84 0.27 -4.04
CA ILE A 313 -5.00 0.12 -5.22
C ILE A 313 -3.54 0.02 -4.81
N ILE A 314 -2.90 -1.05 -5.25
CA ILE A 314 -1.45 -1.17 -5.25
C ILE A 314 -1.00 -0.64 -6.61
N GLY A 315 -0.70 0.67 -6.66
CA GLY A 315 -0.42 1.38 -7.91
C GLY A 315 0.85 0.91 -8.58
N GLU A 316 1.82 0.48 -7.78
CA GLU A 316 3.07 -0.12 -8.23
C GLU A 316 3.49 -1.23 -7.31
N TYR A 317 3.95 -2.33 -7.90
CA TYR A 317 4.63 -3.40 -7.19
C TYR A 317 5.60 -4.12 -8.13
N GLY A 318 6.58 -4.80 -7.56
CA GLY A 318 7.53 -5.58 -8.34
C GLY A 318 8.78 -5.92 -7.53
N CYS A 319 9.69 -6.65 -8.16
CA CYS A 319 11.06 -6.81 -7.70
C CYS A 319 12.01 -6.63 -8.88
N SER A 320 13.09 -5.91 -8.64
CA SER A 320 14.11 -5.69 -9.66
C SER A 320 14.80 -7.00 -10.01
N HIS A 321 15.15 -7.17 -11.28
CA HIS A 321 15.89 -8.35 -11.69
C HIS A 321 17.27 -8.37 -11.03
N HIS A 322 17.52 -9.35 -10.18
CA HIS A 322 18.82 -9.60 -9.57
C HIS A 322 19.00 -11.10 -9.34
N TYR A 323 20.05 -11.65 -9.89
CA TYR A 323 20.34 -13.09 -9.82
C TYR A 323 21.82 -13.37 -10.05
N THR A 324 22.27 -14.52 -9.54
CA THR A 324 23.58 -15.05 -9.81
C THR A 324 23.52 -16.01 -11.00
N THR A 325 24.60 -16.10 -11.76
CA THR A 325 24.67 -17.04 -12.90
C THR A 325 24.51 -18.49 -12.46
N ALA A 326 24.99 -18.83 -11.26
CA ALA A 326 24.99 -20.22 -10.76
C ALA A 326 23.59 -20.74 -10.37
N ASP A 327 22.66 -19.86 -9.96
CA ASP A 327 21.34 -20.29 -9.45
C ASP A 327 20.18 -19.48 -10.05
N ARG A 328 20.40 -18.96 -11.23
CA ARG A 328 19.47 -18.06 -11.91
C ARG A 328 18.05 -18.62 -12.00
N ALA A 329 17.92 -19.88 -12.41
CA ALA A 329 16.59 -20.47 -12.60
C ALA A 329 15.77 -20.55 -11.31
N THR A 330 16.41 -20.85 -10.16
CA THR A 330 15.75 -20.89 -8.86
C THR A 330 15.38 -19.49 -8.39
N GLN A 331 16.23 -18.50 -8.63
CA GLN A 331 16.00 -17.11 -8.27
C GLN A 331 14.88 -16.48 -9.11
N GLU A 332 14.84 -16.75 -10.41
CA GLU A 332 13.73 -16.36 -11.30
C GLU A 332 12.41 -17.00 -10.84
N ALA A 333 12.43 -18.29 -10.48
CA ALA A 333 11.26 -18.96 -9.92
C ALA A 333 10.79 -18.33 -8.60
N ASN A 334 11.73 -17.89 -7.74
CA ASN A 334 11.42 -17.20 -6.50
C ASN A 334 10.81 -15.81 -6.75
N GLN A 335 11.30 -15.06 -7.73
CA GLN A 335 10.70 -13.78 -8.12
C GLN A 335 9.27 -13.97 -8.64
N GLY A 336 9.02 -15.00 -9.45
CA GLY A 336 7.67 -15.40 -9.86
C GLY A 336 6.76 -15.75 -8.68
N TYR A 337 7.29 -16.49 -7.70
CA TYR A 337 6.59 -16.86 -6.47
C TYR A 337 6.24 -15.63 -5.61
N TYR A 338 7.14 -14.67 -5.47
CA TYR A 338 6.87 -13.42 -4.77
C TYR A 338 5.69 -12.66 -5.39
N LEU A 339 5.68 -12.52 -6.73
CA LEU A 339 4.58 -11.87 -7.44
C LEU A 339 3.27 -12.67 -7.35
N GLU A 340 3.32 -14.00 -7.37
CA GLU A 340 2.16 -14.86 -7.16
C GLU A 340 1.54 -14.61 -5.78
N CYS A 341 2.34 -14.62 -4.71
CA CYS A 341 1.86 -14.38 -3.35
C CYS A 341 1.25 -12.99 -3.20
N LEU A 342 1.89 -11.96 -3.75
CA LEU A 342 1.40 -10.58 -3.68
C LEU A 342 0.05 -10.42 -4.40
N VAL A 343 -0.04 -10.86 -5.64
CA VAL A 343 -1.27 -10.73 -6.44
C VAL A 343 -2.39 -11.59 -5.85
N LYS A 344 -2.07 -12.79 -5.39
CA LYS A 344 -3.02 -13.67 -4.69
C LYS A 344 -3.63 -12.97 -3.48
N GLU A 345 -2.80 -12.40 -2.62
CA GLU A 345 -3.28 -11.71 -1.42
C GLU A 345 -4.05 -10.42 -1.77
N ALA A 346 -3.60 -9.64 -2.75
CA ALA A 346 -4.34 -8.48 -3.25
C ALA A 346 -5.74 -8.88 -3.75
N ARG A 347 -5.84 -9.92 -4.57
CA ARG A 347 -7.12 -10.43 -5.10
C ARG A 347 -8.04 -10.93 -3.99
N ARG A 348 -7.49 -11.65 -3.01
CA ARG A 348 -8.22 -12.14 -1.85
C ARG A 348 -8.95 -11.02 -1.12
N HIS A 349 -8.29 -9.88 -0.96
CA HIS A 349 -8.85 -8.69 -0.30
C HIS A 349 -9.68 -7.78 -1.23
N GLY A 350 -9.72 -8.06 -2.53
CA GLY A 350 -10.44 -7.24 -3.53
C GLY A 350 -9.62 -6.04 -4.04
N PHE A 351 -8.34 -5.95 -3.71
CA PHE A 351 -7.47 -4.87 -4.14
C PHE A 351 -7.10 -5.00 -5.63
N ALA A 352 -6.95 -3.87 -6.30
CA ALA A 352 -6.37 -3.81 -7.64
C ALA A 352 -4.86 -3.64 -7.54
N ALA A 353 -4.08 -4.40 -8.30
CA ALA A 353 -2.62 -4.34 -8.25
C ALA A 353 -2.04 -4.17 -9.67
N PHE A 354 -1.06 -3.25 -9.80
CA PHE A 354 -0.44 -2.89 -11.07
C PHE A 354 1.07 -3.13 -11.00
N VAL A 355 1.56 -4.15 -11.72
CA VAL A 355 2.99 -4.44 -11.77
C VAL A 355 3.75 -3.32 -12.47
N TRP A 356 4.90 -2.92 -11.91
CA TRP A 356 5.78 -1.95 -12.54
C TRP A 356 6.60 -2.62 -13.65
N ASP A 357 6.53 -2.05 -14.84
CA ASP A 357 7.32 -2.45 -16.01
C ASP A 357 7.89 -1.21 -16.69
N ASN A 358 9.18 -1.03 -16.58
CA ASN A 358 9.91 0.09 -17.17
C ASN A 358 10.71 -0.26 -18.44
N ASN A 359 10.52 -1.50 -18.98
CA ASN A 359 11.28 -2.02 -20.13
C ASN A 359 12.81 -2.10 -19.89
N ALA A 360 13.26 -2.07 -18.62
CA ALA A 360 14.68 -2.18 -18.30
C ALA A 360 15.03 -3.61 -17.90
N PHE A 361 15.86 -4.24 -18.71
CA PHE A 361 16.32 -5.61 -18.52
C PHE A 361 17.77 -5.66 -18.04
N GLY A 362 18.19 -6.81 -17.61
CA GLY A 362 19.53 -7.06 -17.09
C GLY A 362 19.50 -7.45 -15.63
N ASN A 363 20.54 -7.08 -14.88
CA ASN A 363 20.70 -7.42 -13.47
C ASN A 363 21.02 -6.15 -12.68
N GLY A 364 20.35 -5.92 -11.56
CA GLY A 364 20.59 -4.79 -10.66
C GLY A 364 19.39 -3.87 -10.47
N ASN A 365 19.65 -2.72 -9.84
CA ASN A 365 18.64 -1.71 -9.52
C ASN A 365 17.89 -1.21 -10.76
N GLU A 366 16.61 -0.86 -10.61
CA GLU A 366 15.74 -0.34 -11.67
C GLU A 366 15.59 -1.27 -12.89
N LYS A 367 15.73 -2.56 -12.69
CA LYS A 367 15.57 -3.58 -13.75
C LYS A 367 14.24 -4.33 -13.57
N PHE A 368 13.13 -3.67 -13.96
CA PHE A 368 11.76 -4.17 -13.82
C PHE A 368 11.10 -4.57 -15.15
N GLY A 369 11.89 -4.73 -16.23
CA GLY A 369 11.35 -5.02 -17.56
C GLY A 369 10.60 -6.37 -17.59
N ILE A 370 9.38 -6.35 -18.12
CA ILE A 370 8.56 -7.56 -18.33
C ILE A 370 8.39 -7.81 -19.83
N PHE A 371 8.00 -6.77 -20.57
CA PHE A 371 7.82 -6.81 -22.01
C PHE A 371 8.95 -6.05 -22.70
N GLU A 372 9.62 -6.72 -23.63
CA GLU A 372 10.64 -6.09 -24.49
C GLU A 372 10.00 -5.18 -25.52
N ARG A 373 9.73 -3.93 -25.14
CA ARG A 373 8.98 -2.96 -25.98
C ARG A 373 9.71 -2.65 -27.28
N ASN A 374 11.04 -2.72 -27.29
CA ASN A 374 11.87 -2.54 -28.48
C ASN A 374 11.94 -3.82 -29.35
N ASN A 375 11.39 -4.94 -28.89
CA ASN A 375 11.40 -6.22 -29.58
C ASN A 375 9.96 -6.77 -29.72
N ASN A 376 9.08 -5.99 -30.34
CA ASN A 376 7.69 -6.35 -30.64
C ASN A 376 6.90 -6.86 -29.43
N MET A 377 7.15 -6.32 -28.22
CA MET A 377 6.50 -6.72 -26.99
C MET A 377 6.63 -8.21 -26.66
N SER A 378 7.76 -8.83 -27.02
CA SER A 378 8.04 -10.19 -26.55
C SER A 378 8.09 -10.21 -25.03
N VAL A 379 7.63 -11.31 -24.44
CA VAL A 379 7.69 -11.49 -22.97
C VAL A 379 9.13 -11.81 -22.59
N GLY A 380 9.86 -10.80 -22.08
CA GLY A 380 11.23 -10.94 -21.63
C GLY A 380 11.37 -11.69 -20.30
N CYS A 381 10.33 -11.59 -19.43
CA CYS A 381 10.30 -12.23 -18.12
C CYS A 381 9.04 -13.08 -17.94
N PRO A 382 8.99 -14.28 -18.55
CA PRO A 382 7.82 -15.15 -18.49
C PRO A 382 7.48 -15.60 -17.05
N PHE A 383 8.44 -15.73 -16.17
CA PHE A 383 8.22 -16.10 -14.77
C PHE A 383 7.46 -15.01 -14.00
N PHE A 384 7.59 -13.72 -14.35
CA PHE A 384 6.77 -12.64 -13.78
C PHE A 384 5.32 -12.78 -14.24
N VAL A 385 5.09 -12.90 -15.54
CA VAL A 385 3.74 -13.02 -16.10
C VAL A 385 3.04 -14.26 -15.56
N GLU A 386 3.74 -15.38 -15.43
CA GLU A 386 3.21 -16.62 -14.89
C GLU A 386 2.87 -16.50 -13.39
N GLY A 387 3.74 -15.89 -12.57
CA GLY A 387 3.47 -15.64 -11.15
C GLY A 387 2.24 -14.75 -10.97
N ILE A 388 2.16 -13.64 -11.68
CA ILE A 388 1.00 -12.73 -11.65
C ILE A 388 -0.28 -13.48 -12.09
N ARG A 389 -0.21 -14.26 -13.16
CA ARG A 389 -1.35 -15.05 -13.66
C ARG A 389 -1.83 -16.05 -12.63
N LYS A 390 -0.94 -16.78 -11.96
CA LYS A 390 -1.31 -17.71 -10.87
C LYS A 390 -1.99 -16.98 -9.72
N GLY A 391 -1.40 -15.88 -9.26
CA GLY A 391 -1.98 -15.07 -8.19
C GLY A 391 -3.36 -14.51 -8.55
N SER A 392 -3.57 -14.13 -9.83
CA SER A 392 -4.83 -13.56 -10.32
C SER A 392 -6.03 -14.51 -10.29
N LEU A 393 -5.78 -15.81 -10.18
CA LEU A 393 -6.83 -16.83 -10.06
C LEU A 393 -7.50 -16.83 -8.68
N GLN A 394 -6.92 -16.15 -7.70
CA GLN A 394 -7.55 -16.01 -6.38
C GLN A 394 -8.85 -15.22 -6.50
N GLU A 395 -9.92 -15.80 -5.98
CA GLU A 395 -11.20 -15.12 -5.87
C GLU A 395 -11.22 -14.16 -4.67
N TYR A 396 -12.05 -13.14 -4.79
CA TYR A 396 -12.29 -12.19 -3.69
C TYR A 396 -13.03 -12.89 -2.54
N GLU A 397 -12.55 -12.71 -1.33
CA GLU A 397 -13.19 -13.18 -0.11
C GLU A 397 -13.92 -12.02 0.57
N ALA A 398 -15.25 -12.10 0.64
CA ALA A 398 -16.06 -11.05 1.27
C ALA A 398 -15.76 -10.92 2.78
N THR A 399 -15.51 -12.05 3.43
CA THR A 399 -15.00 -12.15 4.80
C THR A 399 -13.69 -12.91 4.76
N VAL A 400 -12.65 -12.36 5.34
CA VAL A 400 -11.39 -13.05 5.50
C VAL A 400 -11.31 -13.52 6.94
N ASP A 401 -11.35 -14.83 7.14
CA ASP A 401 -11.12 -15.41 8.45
C ASP A 401 -9.63 -15.31 8.79
N TYR A 402 -9.37 -14.67 9.88
CA TYR A 402 -8.02 -14.56 10.43
C TYR A 402 -7.87 -15.57 11.56
N ASP A 403 -6.73 -16.18 11.63
CA ASP A 403 -6.31 -16.77 12.88
C ASP A 403 -6.01 -15.62 13.86
N GLU A 404 -7.01 -15.25 14.66
CA GLU A 404 -6.86 -14.19 15.67
C GLU A 404 -5.80 -14.55 16.73
N SER A 405 -5.39 -15.81 16.79
CA SER A 405 -4.27 -16.26 17.61
C SER A 405 -2.91 -16.01 16.96
N ASP A 406 -2.88 -15.67 15.65
CA ASP A 406 -1.66 -15.27 14.98
C ASP A 406 -1.29 -13.84 15.40
N PRO A 407 -0.22 -13.63 16.16
CA PRO A 407 0.14 -12.33 16.69
C PRO A 407 0.48 -11.28 15.63
N ASP A 408 0.76 -11.67 14.38
CA ASP A 408 0.95 -10.74 13.26
C ASP A 408 -0.36 -10.30 12.61
N VAL A 409 -1.37 -11.13 12.74
CA VAL A 409 -2.65 -10.90 12.10
C VAL A 409 -3.49 -9.96 12.97
N GLY A 410 -3.61 -8.73 12.55
CA GLY A 410 -4.46 -7.75 13.22
C GLY A 410 -3.76 -6.92 14.30
N ILE A 411 -2.45 -6.97 14.42
CA ILE A 411 -1.69 -6.00 15.20
C ILE A 411 -1.71 -4.65 14.47
N GLY A 412 -2.86 -4.00 14.50
CA GLY A 412 -2.95 -2.57 14.20
C GLY A 412 -2.35 -1.82 15.37
N GLY A 413 -1.22 -1.15 15.16
CA GLY A 413 -0.56 -0.39 16.20
C GLY A 413 0.36 0.66 15.59
N LYS A 414 0.82 1.58 16.44
CA LYS A 414 1.83 2.55 16.05
C LYS A 414 3.20 1.88 16.12
N VAL A 415 3.95 1.92 15.01
CA VAL A 415 5.37 1.54 15.02
C VAL A 415 6.14 2.56 15.85
N LEU A 416 6.81 2.06 16.89
CA LEU A 416 7.64 2.86 17.77
C LEU A 416 9.10 2.88 17.32
N TRP A 417 9.52 1.80 16.70
CA TRP A 417 10.84 1.61 16.14
C TRP A 417 10.83 0.47 15.11
N GLU A 418 11.62 0.61 14.07
CA GLU A 418 11.86 -0.41 13.06
C GLU A 418 13.30 -0.29 12.56
N GLY A 419 13.98 -1.42 12.39
CA GLY A 419 15.39 -1.48 11.99
C GLY A 419 15.97 -2.87 12.23
N GLU A 420 17.27 -2.97 12.33
CA GLU A 420 17.98 -4.17 12.75
C GLU A 420 19.01 -3.80 13.82
N GLU A 421 18.80 -4.24 15.07
CA GLU A 421 19.66 -3.93 16.20
C GLU A 421 19.98 -5.20 16.97
N ALA A 422 21.26 -5.60 16.93
CA ALA A 422 21.77 -6.70 17.74
C ALA A 422 21.96 -6.24 19.18
N LEU A 423 21.07 -6.65 20.06
CA LEU A 423 21.14 -6.24 21.45
C LEU A 423 22.36 -6.85 22.18
N ASN A 424 23.07 -6.00 22.90
CA ASN A 424 24.11 -6.40 23.82
C ASN A 424 24.02 -5.53 25.08
N TRP A 425 24.56 -6.00 26.22
CA TRP A 425 24.59 -5.24 27.48
C TRP A 425 25.50 -3.99 27.45
N GLY A 426 26.32 -3.81 26.40
CA GLY A 426 27.21 -2.68 26.24
C GLY A 426 26.52 -1.38 25.80
N GLU A 427 27.17 -0.22 26.00
CA GLU A 427 26.70 1.06 25.50
C GLU A 427 26.61 1.06 23.97
N GLY A 428 25.52 1.62 23.45
CA GLY A 428 25.30 1.79 22.00
C GLY A 428 24.57 0.63 21.33
N LEU A 429 24.31 -0.47 22.02
CA LEU A 429 23.63 -1.66 21.51
C LEU A 429 22.29 -1.88 22.23
N GLN A 430 21.54 -0.79 22.38
CA GLN A 430 20.24 -0.78 23.04
C GLN A 430 19.27 0.04 22.22
N LEU A 431 18.02 -0.38 22.25
CA LEU A 431 16.94 0.30 21.56
C LEU A 431 16.30 1.34 22.47
N LYS A 432 16.36 2.62 22.09
CA LYS A 432 15.78 3.73 22.84
C LYS A 432 14.54 4.26 22.12
N ILE A 433 13.42 4.29 22.83
CA ILE A 433 12.13 4.80 22.35
C ILE A 433 11.80 6.07 23.13
N ALA A 434 11.63 7.18 22.42
CA ALA A 434 11.38 8.48 23.02
C ALA A 434 10.04 8.53 23.79
N ALA A 435 10.00 9.31 24.86
CA ALA A 435 8.79 9.54 25.66
C ALA A 435 7.61 10.12 24.83
N SER A 436 7.92 10.90 23.80
CA SER A 436 6.93 11.46 22.87
C SER A 436 6.10 10.38 22.17
N GLU A 437 6.70 9.23 21.89
CA GLU A 437 6.06 8.13 21.17
C GLU A 437 4.88 7.51 21.95
N PHE A 438 4.90 7.64 23.27
CA PHE A 438 3.88 7.09 24.17
C PHE A 438 2.74 8.08 24.48
N LYS A 439 2.85 9.36 24.12
CA LYS A 439 1.92 10.42 24.57
C LYS A 439 0.46 10.20 24.16
N ALA A 440 0.23 9.67 22.96
CA ALA A 440 -1.10 9.48 22.38
C ALA A 440 -1.93 8.36 23.04
N PHE A 441 -1.28 7.44 23.76
CA PHE A 441 -1.93 6.23 24.29
C PHE A 441 -2.53 6.45 25.67
N THR A 442 -3.63 5.74 25.99
CA THR A 442 -4.34 5.86 27.26
C THR A 442 -4.64 4.48 27.86
N GLY A 443 -4.63 4.39 29.20
CA GLY A 443 -4.94 3.12 29.87
C GLY A 443 -3.80 2.10 29.84
N SER A 444 -4.13 0.83 29.73
CA SER A 444 -3.15 -0.24 29.48
C SER A 444 -2.91 -0.38 27.98
N CYS A 445 -1.70 -0.75 27.58
CA CYS A 445 -1.33 -0.98 26.20
C CYS A 445 -0.45 -2.22 26.07
N THR A 446 -0.24 -2.67 24.83
CA THR A 446 0.66 -3.80 24.55
C THR A 446 1.80 -3.33 23.67
N LEU A 447 3.04 -3.51 24.14
CA LEU A 447 4.25 -3.40 23.35
C LEU A 447 4.51 -4.74 22.68
N VAL A 448 4.61 -4.75 21.36
CA VAL A 448 4.91 -5.98 20.61
C VAL A 448 6.32 -5.87 20.07
N ALA A 449 7.18 -6.76 20.52
CA ALA A 449 8.57 -6.85 20.10
C ALA A 449 8.73 -7.92 19.02
N TYR A 450 9.31 -7.53 17.90
CA TYR A 450 9.71 -8.42 16.81
C TYR A 450 11.23 -8.57 16.85
N TYR A 451 11.71 -9.81 16.90
CA TYR A 451 13.14 -10.08 16.99
C TYR A 451 13.49 -11.48 16.49
N ARG A 452 14.76 -11.66 16.15
CA ARG A 452 15.36 -12.98 15.86
C ARG A 452 16.27 -13.39 16.99
N GLN A 453 16.34 -14.69 17.27
CA GLN A 453 17.39 -15.25 18.14
C GLN A 453 18.71 -15.29 17.37
N ASP A 454 19.80 -14.89 18.03
CA ASP A 454 21.14 -15.13 17.51
C ASP A 454 21.54 -16.59 17.83
N ALA A 455 21.58 -17.41 16.79
CA ALA A 455 21.91 -18.84 16.91
C ALA A 455 23.30 -19.11 17.53
N ASN A 456 24.20 -18.11 17.50
CA ASN A 456 25.55 -18.21 18.05
C ASN A 456 25.66 -17.74 19.49
N ALA A 457 24.59 -17.13 20.05
CA ALA A 457 24.59 -16.63 21.41
C ALA A 457 24.53 -17.78 22.43
N SER A 458 25.23 -17.61 23.54
CA SER A 458 25.21 -18.57 24.64
C SER A 458 23.88 -18.59 25.41
N TYR A 459 23.15 -17.48 25.38
CA TYR A 459 21.81 -17.32 25.96
C TYR A 459 21.09 -16.16 25.26
N GLU A 460 19.77 -16.04 25.45
CA GLU A 460 18.99 -14.88 24.98
C GLU A 460 18.25 -14.25 26.15
N ASN A 461 18.24 -12.92 26.13
CA ASN A 461 17.47 -12.13 27.09
C ASN A 461 16.99 -10.81 26.46
N LEU A 462 15.78 -10.42 26.79
CA LEU A 462 15.21 -9.10 26.55
C LEU A 462 14.89 -8.46 27.88
N GLN A 463 15.41 -7.26 28.12
CA GLN A 463 15.11 -6.49 29.32
C GLN A 463 14.41 -5.19 28.94
N LEU A 464 13.24 -4.96 29.55
CA LEU A 464 12.38 -3.80 29.33
C LEU A 464 12.58 -2.79 30.46
N ASN A 465 13.09 -1.63 30.12
CA ASN A 465 13.37 -0.55 31.06
C ASN A 465 12.68 0.75 30.67
N TYR A 466 12.36 1.58 31.66
CA TYR A 466 12.09 3.00 31.43
C TYR A 466 13.34 3.72 30.94
N GLY A 467 13.18 4.92 30.40
CA GLY A 467 14.30 5.74 29.97
C GLY A 467 15.31 6.12 31.08
N ASP A 468 14.92 5.93 32.36
CA ASP A 468 15.80 6.08 33.52
C ASP A 468 16.51 4.77 33.91
N TRP A 469 16.43 3.74 33.07
CA TRP A 469 17.01 2.41 33.27
C TRP A 469 16.40 1.57 34.37
N THR A 470 15.35 2.07 35.04
CA THR A 470 14.61 1.21 35.97
C THR A 470 13.72 0.28 35.18
N GLN A 471 13.74 -1.00 35.57
CA GLN A 471 12.97 -2.05 34.90
C GLN A 471 11.47 -1.89 35.15
N PHE A 472 10.64 -2.24 34.17
CA PHE A 472 9.19 -2.23 34.35
C PHE A 472 8.55 -3.59 34.14
N SER A 473 7.54 -3.87 34.95
CA SER A 473 6.78 -5.12 34.89
C SER A 473 5.73 -5.07 33.74
N CYS A 474 5.48 -6.23 33.16
CA CYS A 474 4.47 -6.47 32.13
C CYS A 474 3.82 -7.84 32.32
N THR A 475 2.98 -8.24 31.39
CA THR A 475 2.55 -9.63 31.23
C THR A 475 2.83 -10.10 29.80
N VAL A 476 3.28 -11.35 29.66
CA VAL A 476 3.43 -12.02 28.36
C VAL A 476 2.39 -13.13 28.33
N GLU A 477 1.43 -13.00 27.40
CA GLU A 477 0.30 -13.95 27.29
C GLU A 477 -0.40 -14.23 28.63
N GLY A 478 -0.60 -13.17 29.43
CA GLY A 478 -1.23 -13.26 30.74
C GLY A 478 -0.31 -13.70 31.89
N THR A 479 0.90 -14.16 31.59
CA THR A 479 1.89 -14.54 32.61
C THR A 479 2.67 -13.31 33.07
N PRO A 480 2.77 -13.04 34.39
CA PRO A 480 3.57 -11.94 34.93
C PRO A 480 5.04 -12.04 34.50
N CYS A 481 5.57 -10.91 34.03
CA CYS A 481 6.97 -10.72 33.66
C CYS A 481 7.48 -9.46 34.36
N ASP A 482 8.59 -9.58 35.07
CA ASP A 482 9.21 -8.47 35.83
C ASP A 482 9.99 -7.49 34.93
N GLY A 483 9.93 -7.70 33.61
CA GLY A 483 10.66 -6.95 32.60
C GLY A 483 11.91 -7.68 32.08
N ASN A 484 12.24 -8.85 32.66
CA ASN A 484 13.22 -9.77 32.09
C ASN A 484 12.50 -10.91 31.38
N PHE A 485 12.76 -11.07 30.12
CA PHE A 485 12.18 -12.11 29.29
C PHE A 485 13.28 -12.93 28.61
N SER A 486 13.21 -14.26 28.74
CA SER A 486 14.14 -15.17 28.07
C SER A 486 13.46 -15.86 26.90
N PRO A 487 13.75 -15.44 25.65
CA PRO A 487 13.23 -16.09 24.45
C PRO A 487 13.51 -17.60 24.42
N ARG A 488 14.73 -18.01 24.77
CA ARG A 488 15.12 -19.43 24.77
C ARG A 488 14.30 -20.27 25.75
N SER A 489 14.01 -19.72 26.91
CA SER A 489 13.17 -20.42 27.89
C SER A 489 11.72 -20.53 27.45
N TYR A 490 11.25 -19.58 26.63
CA TYR A 490 9.86 -19.49 26.18
C TYR A 490 9.62 -20.25 24.87
N TYR A 491 10.48 -20.05 23.87
CA TYR A 491 10.31 -20.60 22.52
C TYR A 491 11.26 -21.76 22.18
N GLY A 492 12.25 -22.03 23.02
CA GLY A 492 13.37 -22.92 22.68
C GLY A 492 14.44 -22.21 21.84
N THR A 493 15.44 -22.97 21.40
CA THR A 493 16.51 -22.45 20.53
C THR A 493 16.13 -22.68 19.08
N THR A 494 15.65 -21.60 18.43
CA THR A 494 15.24 -21.70 17.02
C THR A 494 15.88 -20.58 16.25
N GLY A 495 16.44 -20.42 15.29
CA GLY A 495 16.87 -19.21 14.54
C GLY A 495 15.70 -18.41 13.95
N ALA A 496 14.49 -18.65 14.45
CA ALA A 496 13.27 -18.06 13.92
C ALA A 496 13.07 -16.60 14.38
N THR A 497 12.27 -15.84 13.64
CA THR A 497 11.73 -14.55 14.09
C THR A 497 10.59 -14.82 15.08
N HIS A 498 10.64 -14.14 16.20
CA HIS A 498 9.63 -14.20 17.24
C HIS A 498 8.90 -12.87 17.37
N ILE A 499 7.64 -12.96 17.79
CA ILE A 499 6.77 -11.82 18.04
C ILE A 499 6.22 -12.00 19.44
N THR A 500 6.66 -11.13 20.35
CA THR A 500 6.28 -11.25 21.76
C THR A 500 5.49 -10.03 22.21
N PRO A 501 4.21 -10.19 22.61
CA PRO A 501 3.41 -9.13 23.19
C PRO A 501 3.71 -8.95 24.68
N PHE A 502 4.10 -7.75 25.06
CA PHE A 502 4.30 -7.32 26.43
C PHE A 502 3.18 -6.36 26.84
N THR A 503 2.16 -6.84 27.54
CA THR A 503 1.08 -5.98 28.01
C THR A 503 1.51 -5.22 29.26
N VAL A 504 1.42 -3.90 29.21
CA VAL A 504 1.80 -2.99 30.29
C VAL A 504 0.58 -2.30 30.90
N SER A 505 0.61 -2.08 32.22
CA SER A 505 -0.45 -1.37 32.92
C SER A 505 -0.46 0.13 32.63
N GLY A 506 -1.59 0.80 32.92
CA GLY A 506 -1.69 2.24 32.77
C GLY A 506 -0.70 3.02 33.65
N SER A 507 -0.26 2.47 34.77
CA SER A 507 0.78 3.06 35.63
C SER A 507 2.15 3.01 34.95
N VAL A 508 2.49 1.90 34.31
CA VAL A 508 3.71 1.74 33.50
C VAL A 508 3.68 2.71 32.32
N LEU A 509 2.57 2.76 31.57
CA LEU A 509 2.41 3.69 30.46
C LEU A 509 2.57 5.16 30.91
N THR A 510 2.03 5.52 32.08
CA THR A 510 2.18 6.88 32.62
C THR A 510 3.66 7.25 32.86
N LYS A 511 4.48 6.31 33.28
CA LYS A 511 5.93 6.53 33.46
C LYS A 511 6.66 6.54 32.10
N LEU A 512 6.29 5.66 31.16
CA LEU A 512 6.82 5.65 29.79
C LEU A 512 6.58 6.98 29.06
N LYS A 513 5.44 7.62 29.28
CA LYS A 513 5.15 8.98 28.75
C LYS A 513 6.09 10.07 29.26
N LYS A 514 6.74 9.85 30.39
CA LYS A 514 7.70 10.82 31.00
C LYS A 514 9.14 10.53 30.62
N SER A 515 9.53 9.26 30.59
CA SER A 515 10.93 8.86 30.47
C SER A 515 11.28 8.14 29.16
N GLY A 516 10.26 7.67 28.40
CA GLY A 516 10.50 6.76 27.28
C GLY A 516 10.80 5.33 27.75
N ALA A 517 11.25 4.50 26.81
CA ALA A 517 11.67 3.13 27.08
C ALA A 517 13.08 2.86 26.57
N VAL A 518 13.76 1.91 27.22
CA VAL A 518 15.02 1.31 26.77
C VAL A 518 14.86 -0.20 26.76
N ILE A 519 15.03 -0.80 25.60
CA ILE A 519 15.08 -2.27 25.45
C ILE A 519 16.55 -2.65 25.27
N GLN A 520 17.04 -3.48 26.16
CA GLN A 520 18.38 -4.04 26.09
C GLN A 520 18.32 -5.55 26.23
N GLY A 521 19.42 -6.23 26.06
CA GLY A 521 19.45 -7.68 26.19
C GLY A 521 20.72 -8.28 25.62
N PHE A 522 20.65 -9.57 25.32
CA PHE A 522 21.75 -10.31 24.71
C PHE A 522 21.20 -11.45 23.85
N GLY A 523 21.89 -11.75 22.75
CA GLY A 523 21.56 -12.87 21.88
C GLY A 523 20.23 -12.73 21.12
N VAL A 524 19.76 -11.49 20.97
CA VAL A 524 18.56 -11.14 20.17
C VAL A 524 18.86 -9.99 19.24
N ILE A 525 18.32 -10.08 18.04
CA ILE A 525 18.38 -9.04 17.03
C ILE A 525 16.98 -8.48 16.87
N MET A 526 16.75 -7.27 17.37
CA MET A 526 15.46 -6.58 17.26
C MET A 526 15.24 -6.12 15.82
N THR A 527 14.02 -6.29 15.33
CA THR A 527 13.64 -5.84 13.99
C THR A 527 12.53 -4.81 14.01
N LYS A 528 11.63 -4.83 15.04
CA LYS A 528 10.52 -3.89 15.13
C LYS A 528 9.95 -3.82 16.55
N VAL A 529 9.42 -2.67 16.92
CA VAL A 529 8.58 -2.51 18.12
C VAL A 529 7.33 -1.74 17.77
N VAL A 530 6.19 -2.29 18.14
CA VAL A 530 4.86 -1.68 17.90
C VAL A 530 4.16 -1.48 19.24
N ILE A 531 3.33 -0.45 19.36
CA ILE A 531 2.43 -0.26 20.51
C ILE A 531 0.97 -0.31 20.06
N ILE A 532 0.14 -1.03 20.82
CA ILE A 532 -1.30 -1.17 20.61
C ILE A 532 -2.03 -0.55 21.80
N ASP A 533 -3.02 0.31 21.54
CA ASP A 533 -3.73 1.15 22.52
C ASP A 533 -4.73 0.36 23.41
N LYS A 534 -4.90 -0.92 23.17
CA LYS A 534 -5.74 -1.76 24.03
C LYS A 534 -4.93 -2.94 24.53
N PRO A 535 -5.17 -3.41 25.79
CA PRO A 535 -4.73 -4.76 26.11
C PRO A 535 -5.30 -5.64 25.01
N ASN A 536 -4.44 -6.42 24.38
CA ASN A 536 -4.91 -7.35 23.39
C ASN A 536 -5.79 -8.40 24.07
N THR A 537 -7.10 -8.11 24.14
CA THR A 537 -8.10 -9.05 24.66
C THR A 537 -8.30 -10.22 23.69
N ALA A 538 -7.76 -10.15 22.48
CA ALA A 538 -7.70 -11.26 21.54
C ALA A 538 -6.50 -12.19 21.80
N ILE A 539 -5.43 -11.72 22.47
CA ILE A 539 -4.34 -12.59 22.96
C ILE A 539 -4.60 -13.05 24.40
N SER A 540 -5.49 -12.37 25.15
CA SER A 540 -5.91 -12.83 26.45
C SER A 540 -6.99 -13.89 26.30
N THR A 541 -6.56 -15.13 26.43
CA THR A 541 -7.38 -16.25 26.82
C THR A 541 -8.38 -16.75 25.76
N ILE A 542 -7.90 -17.67 24.93
CA ILE A 542 -8.63 -18.93 24.94
C ILE A 542 -8.44 -19.58 26.34
N THR A 543 -8.84 -18.92 27.39
CA THR A 543 -9.37 -19.63 28.54
C THR A 543 -10.75 -20.05 28.08
N ASN A 544 -10.93 -21.34 27.95
CA ASN A 544 -12.19 -22.03 27.91
C ASN A 544 -13.14 -21.51 29.01
N SER A 545 -13.74 -20.36 28.81
CA SER A 545 -15.03 -20.01 29.34
C SER A 545 -15.99 -20.15 28.18
N PRO A 546 -16.82 -21.19 28.17
CA PRO A 546 -17.78 -21.35 27.09
C PRO A 546 -18.79 -20.21 27.21
N THR A 547 -18.67 -19.20 26.35
CA THR A 547 -19.89 -18.60 25.83
C THR A 547 -20.65 -19.80 25.28
N PRO A 548 -21.89 -20.08 25.71
CA PRO A 548 -22.58 -21.29 25.29
C PRO A 548 -22.68 -21.21 23.76
N SER A 549 -21.79 -21.93 23.09
CA SER A 549 -21.83 -22.09 21.64
C SER A 549 -23.18 -22.71 21.33
N ARG A 550 -24.01 -22.03 20.56
CA ARG A 550 -25.31 -22.55 20.15
C ARG A 550 -25.10 -23.90 19.50
N ILE A 551 -25.84 -24.88 19.96
CA ILE A 551 -25.77 -26.27 19.51
C ILE A 551 -26.87 -26.46 18.47
N TYR A 552 -26.51 -26.92 17.28
CA TYR A 552 -27.47 -27.21 16.21
C TYR A 552 -27.45 -28.69 15.88
N ASN A 553 -28.60 -29.25 15.58
CA ASN A 553 -28.66 -30.60 14.98
C ASN A 553 -28.17 -30.57 13.53
N LEU A 554 -28.00 -31.73 12.91
CA LEU A 554 -27.57 -31.86 11.51
C LEU A 554 -28.50 -31.22 10.48
N ARG A 555 -29.70 -30.76 10.88
CA ARG A 555 -30.67 -30.03 10.05
C ARG A 555 -30.57 -28.49 10.26
N GLY A 556 -29.62 -28.02 11.04
CA GLY A 556 -29.41 -26.59 11.33
C GLY A 556 -30.42 -26.01 12.35
N VAL A 557 -31.14 -26.82 13.10
CA VAL A 557 -32.07 -26.37 14.14
C VAL A 557 -31.34 -26.29 15.47
N GLU A 558 -31.47 -25.17 16.17
CA GLU A 558 -30.84 -24.96 17.49
C GLU A 558 -31.40 -25.93 18.52
N VAL A 559 -30.51 -26.59 19.25
CA VAL A 559 -30.84 -27.61 20.27
C VAL A 559 -30.40 -27.12 21.64
N LYS A 560 -31.36 -26.87 22.52
CA LYS A 560 -31.10 -26.41 23.90
C LYS A 560 -30.66 -27.51 24.86
N LYS A 561 -30.95 -28.79 24.53
CA LYS A 561 -30.58 -29.97 25.34
C LYS A 561 -30.11 -31.09 24.42
N PRO A 562 -28.83 -31.18 24.11
CA PRO A 562 -28.28 -32.25 23.28
C PRO A 562 -28.37 -33.60 24.00
N ARG A 563 -28.49 -34.70 23.22
CA ARG A 563 -28.59 -36.05 23.73
C ARG A 563 -27.26 -36.79 23.55
N ARG A 564 -26.86 -37.53 24.54
CA ARG A 564 -25.65 -38.35 24.47
C ARG A 564 -25.75 -39.40 23.37
N GLY A 565 -24.72 -39.50 22.54
CA GLY A 565 -24.64 -40.42 21.41
C GLY A 565 -25.18 -39.83 20.08
N GLU A 566 -25.63 -38.57 20.06
CA GLU A 566 -26.03 -37.89 18.83
C GLU A 566 -24.99 -36.91 18.36
N VAL A 567 -24.91 -36.65 17.05
CA VAL A 567 -23.96 -35.70 16.44
C VAL A 567 -24.64 -34.35 16.26
N TYR A 568 -23.97 -33.31 16.76
CA TYR A 568 -24.41 -31.92 16.68
C TYR A 568 -23.36 -31.04 16.00
N ILE A 569 -23.76 -29.85 15.57
CA ILE A 569 -22.87 -28.80 15.09
C ILE A 569 -22.72 -27.77 16.21
N VAL A 570 -21.48 -27.59 16.70
CA VAL A 570 -21.12 -26.64 17.73
C VAL A 570 -19.93 -25.86 17.25
N GLY A 571 -20.04 -24.52 17.13
CA GLY A 571 -18.98 -23.69 16.57
C GLY A 571 -18.55 -24.10 15.15
N GLY A 572 -19.51 -24.52 14.31
CA GLY A 572 -19.23 -24.96 12.93
C GLY A 572 -18.63 -26.38 12.80
N LYS A 573 -18.32 -27.06 13.91
CA LYS A 573 -17.75 -28.42 13.91
C LYS A 573 -18.78 -29.48 14.28
N LYS A 574 -18.71 -30.67 13.66
CA LYS A 574 -19.51 -31.83 14.07
C LYS A 574 -18.92 -32.46 15.33
N ILE A 575 -19.70 -32.52 16.39
CA ILE A 575 -19.31 -33.07 17.69
C ILE A 575 -20.28 -34.20 18.06
N LEU A 576 -19.77 -35.35 18.48
CA LEU A 576 -20.57 -36.41 19.10
C LEU A 576 -20.74 -36.02 20.59
N TYR A 577 -21.98 -35.87 21.03
CA TYR A 577 -22.28 -35.39 22.39
C TYR A 577 -22.38 -36.53 23.40
#